data_1f322e7b8c028cf3e247ab6ba82297fe
#
_entry.id   1f322e7b8c028cf3e247ab6ba82297fe
#
_cell.length_a   1.000
_cell.length_b   1.000
_cell.length_c   1.000
_cell.angle_alpha   90.00
_cell.angle_beta   90.00
_cell.angle_gamma   90.00
#
_symmetry.space_group_name_H-M   'P 1'
#
loop_
_entity.id
_entity.type
_entity.pdbx_description
1 polymer ?
#
loop_
_entity_poly.entity_id
_entity_poly.type
_entity_poly.pdbx_seq_one_letter_code
_entity_poly.pdbx_strand_id
1 'polypeptide(L)'
;MSNIIEIKNLSFNYTPNKTIFSNLNLNIKKGEITTLLGKNGCGKSTLIKLLSKNITNYAGNIFLENKELKSYSLKELAKKLSIVYQNNATPQEITVFDMVSFARLPYQNIFFYKKTKEDIEKINFALKETDLIEYKNTIVSELSGGQLQRVYIAMCLAQDTEIIILDEPTAFLDIKYQKSIMKLVKRLNQELHLTIIMVLHDINQAITYSDNIVALLDGEIIKNDKAHSLLDEELLNKIYDTAIKIEDGKVISW
;
A
#
# COMPACT_ATOMS: atom_id res chain seq x y z
N MET A 1 13.66 14.64 7.45
CA MET A 1 13.07 13.28 7.51
C MET A 1 13.92 12.34 6.67
N SER A 2 14.18 11.13 7.13
CA SER A 2 15.01 10.15 6.41
C SER A 2 14.17 9.37 5.40
N ASN A 3 14.78 8.90 4.32
CA ASN A 3 14.16 7.97 3.41
C ASN A 3 14.09 6.58 4.07
N ILE A 4 12.94 5.91 3.94
CA ILE A 4 12.78 4.52 4.39
C ILE A 4 12.97 3.53 3.26
N ILE A 5 12.61 3.94 2.02
CA ILE A 5 12.89 3.20 0.80
C ILE A 5 13.66 4.10 -0.16
N GLU A 6 14.75 3.57 -0.72
CA GLU A 6 15.50 4.21 -1.80
C GLU A 6 15.64 3.25 -2.97
N ILE A 7 15.26 3.70 -4.14
CA ILE A 7 15.40 2.96 -5.41
C ILE A 7 16.41 3.71 -6.27
N LYS A 8 17.44 3.00 -6.75
CA LYS A 8 18.52 3.57 -7.55
C LYS A 8 18.71 2.80 -8.85
N ASN A 9 18.55 3.48 -9.96
CA ASN A 9 18.76 2.97 -11.32
C ASN A 9 18.01 1.66 -11.60
N LEU A 10 16.79 1.55 -11.11
CA LEU A 10 15.98 0.35 -11.24
C LEU A 10 15.54 0.17 -12.70
N SER A 11 15.89 -0.98 -13.28
CA SER A 11 15.41 -1.39 -14.59
C SER A 11 14.80 -2.78 -14.51
N PHE A 12 13.64 -2.94 -15.15
CA PHE A 12 12.89 -4.20 -15.13
C PHE A 12 12.09 -4.41 -16.42
N ASN A 13 12.16 -5.62 -16.93
CA ASN A 13 11.41 -6.09 -18.10
C ASN A 13 10.71 -7.41 -17.75
N TYR A 14 9.43 -7.58 -18.14
CA TYR A 14 8.77 -8.89 -18.04
C TYR A 14 9.25 -9.84 -19.15
N THR A 15 9.48 -9.29 -20.33
CA THR A 15 10.07 -9.98 -21.50
C THR A 15 11.06 -9.03 -22.17
N PRO A 16 11.97 -9.51 -23.03
CA PRO A 16 12.92 -8.64 -23.72
C PRO A 16 12.28 -7.44 -24.44
N ASN A 17 11.05 -7.60 -24.90
CA ASN A 17 10.32 -6.58 -25.65
C ASN A 17 9.33 -5.77 -24.80
N LYS A 18 9.24 -6.01 -23.49
CA LYS A 18 8.30 -5.32 -22.60
C LYS A 18 9.03 -4.71 -21.40
N THR A 19 9.69 -3.60 -21.62
CA THR A 19 10.32 -2.79 -20.58
C THR A 19 9.24 -2.10 -19.76
N ILE A 20 9.33 -2.22 -18.43
CA ILE A 20 8.45 -1.53 -17.49
C ILE A 20 9.18 -0.35 -16.86
N PHE A 21 10.42 -0.55 -16.43
CA PHE A 21 11.24 0.50 -15.85
C PHE A 21 12.59 0.55 -16.55
N SER A 22 13.06 1.76 -16.82
CA SER A 22 14.40 2.04 -17.35
C SER A 22 15.04 3.11 -16.48
N ASN A 23 16.00 2.70 -15.64
CA ASN A 23 16.77 3.62 -14.80
C ASN A 23 15.90 4.44 -13.80
N LEU A 24 14.83 3.85 -13.26
CA LEU A 24 13.93 4.53 -12.31
C LEU A 24 14.64 4.80 -10.99
N ASN A 25 14.49 6.03 -10.48
CA ASN A 25 15.00 6.47 -9.20
C ASN A 25 13.82 6.99 -8.34
N LEU A 26 13.71 6.54 -7.09
CA LEU A 26 12.61 6.93 -6.20
C LEU A 26 13.07 6.91 -4.74
N ASN A 27 12.67 7.94 -3.99
CA ASN A 27 12.82 7.98 -2.55
C ASN A 27 11.46 8.09 -1.88
N ILE A 28 11.20 7.25 -0.88
CA ILE A 28 9.99 7.30 -0.05
C ILE A 28 10.40 7.66 1.37
N LYS A 29 9.77 8.68 1.92
CA LYS A 29 10.08 9.22 3.24
C LYS A 29 9.40 8.42 4.33
N LYS A 30 10.11 8.26 5.46
CA LYS A 30 9.58 7.60 6.66
C LYS A 30 8.46 8.44 7.28
N GLY A 31 7.36 7.75 7.70
CA GLY A 31 6.24 8.34 8.42
C GLY A 31 5.29 9.18 7.56
N GLU A 32 5.50 9.25 6.25
CA GLU A 32 4.61 9.95 5.32
C GLU A 32 3.69 8.96 4.57
N ILE A 33 2.54 9.46 4.11
CA ILE A 33 1.69 8.78 3.14
C ILE A 33 2.15 9.19 1.74
N THR A 34 2.65 8.23 0.97
CA THR A 34 3.02 8.42 -0.44
C THR A 34 2.05 7.69 -1.35
N THR A 35 1.41 8.40 -2.27
CA THR A 35 0.51 7.79 -3.25
C THR A 35 1.17 7.69 -4.61
N LEU A 36 1.09 6.49 -5.21
CA LEU A 36 1.47 6.23 -6.58
C LEU A 36 0.28 6.50 -7.49
N LEU A 37 0.42 7.42 -8.43
CA LEU A 37 -0.58 7.76 -9.44
C LEU A 37 -0.07 7.48 -10.85
N GLY A 38 -0.98 7.30 -11.79
CA GLY A 38 -0.71 7.09 -13.21
C GLY A 38 -1.71 6.17 -13.88
N LYS A 39 -1.69 6.10 -15.21
CA LYS A 39 -2.55 5.22 -16.02
C LYS A 39 -2.40 3.75 -15.64
N ASN A 40 -3.38 2.95 -16.05
CA ASN A 40 -3.23 1.49 -16.02
C ASN A 40 -2.05 1.06 -16.89
N GLY A 41 -1.23 0.15 -16.37
CA GLY A 41 -0.06 -0.35 -17.08
C GLY A 41 1.22 0.48 -16.95
N CYS A 42 1.22 1.66 -16.31
CA CYS A 42 2.41 2.49 -16.15
C CYS A 42 3.47 1.93 -15.17
N GLY A 43 3.20 0.80 -14.49
CA GLY A 43 4.18 0.12 -13.65
C GLY A 43 3.88 0.10 -12.14
N LYS A 44 2.80 0.73 -11.63
CA LYS A 44 2.49 0.81 -10.19
C LYS A 44 2.49 -0.56 -9.48
N SER A 45 1.70 -1.50 -9.96
CA SER A 45 1.64 -2.86 -9.38
C SER A 45 2.93 -3.65 -9.58
N THR A 46 3.70 -3.36 -10.64
CA THR A 46 5.03 -3.93 -10.83
C THR A 46 6.00 -3.40 -9.77
N LEU A 47 5.95 -2.10 -9.45
CA LEU A 47 6.76 -1.52 -8.40
C LEU A 47 6.44 -2.16 -7.03
N ILE A 48 5.16 -2.36 -6.71
CA ILE A 48 4.74 -3.06 -5.49
C ILE A 48 5.30 -4.50 -5.47
N LYS A 49 5.21 -5.24 -6.59
CA LYS A 49 5.75 -6.61 -6.68
C LYS A 49 7.27 -6.67 -6.50
N LEU A 50 8.00 -5.66 -6.94
CA LEU A 50 9.43 -5.54 -6.70
C LEU A 50 9.73 -5.25 -5.22
N LEU A 51 9.02 -4.30 -4.60
CA LEU A 51 9.16 -3.96 -3.18
C LEU A 51 8.82 -5.15 -2.26
N SER A 52 7.86 -5.98 -2.64
CA SER A 52 7.45 -7.18 -1.89
C SER A 52 8.32 -8.41 -2.13
N LYS A 53 9.33 -8.32 -2.99
CA LYS A 53 10.13 -9.47 -3.46
C LYS A 53 9.33 -10.57 -4.18
N ASN A 54 8.12 -10.27 -4.66
CA ASN A 54 7.41 -11.17 -5.58
C ASN A 54 8.09 -11.23 -6.96
N ILE A 55 8.86 -10.18 -7.28
CA ILE A 55 9.79 -10.12 -8.40
C ILE A 55 11.17 -9.82 -7.84
N THR A 56 12.15 -10.68 -8.13
CA THR A 56 13.51 -10.56 -7.59
C THR A 56 14.57 -10.32 -8.67
N ASN A 57 14.24 -10.60 -9.93
CA ASN A 57 15.16 -10.42 -11.07
C ASN A 57 14.96 -9.01 -11.66
N TYR A 58 15.81 -8.07 -11.25
CA TYR A 58 15.85 -6.69 -11.75
C TYR A 58 17.29 -6.15 -11.70
N ALA A 59 17.60 -5.17 -12.54
CA ALA A 59 18.85 -4.40 -12.47
C ALA A 59 18.67 -3.16 -11.60
N GLY A 60 19.78 -2.62 -11.07
CA GLY A 60 19.77 -1.55 -10.09
C GLY A 60 19.56 -2.05 -8.67
N ASN A 61 19.32 -1.14 -7.74
CA ASN A 61 19.26 -1.43 -6.30
C ASN A 61 18.00 -0.84 -5.67
N ILE A 62 17.40 -1.61 -4.76
CA ILE A 62 16.33 -1.17 -3.87
C ILE A 62 16.85 -1.33 -2.44
N PHE A 63 16.81 -0.26 -1.66
CA PHE A 63 17.18 -0.27 -0.26
C PHE A 63 15.95 -0.06 0.60
N LEU A 64 15.83 -0.83 1.66
CA LEU A 64 14.87 -0.67 2.74
C LEU A 64 15.66 -0.42 4.03
N GLU A 65 15.44 0.71 4.70
CA GLU A 65 16.19 1.12 5.89
C GLU A 65 17.73 1.03 5.69
N ASN A 66 18.23 1.55 4.58
CA ASN A 66 19.64 1.51 4.16
C ASN A 66 20.25 0.11 3.92
N LYS A 67 19.47 -0.97 4.04
CA LYS A 67 19.88 -2.34 3.72
C LYS A 67 19.30 -2.74 2.37
N GLU A 68 20.13 -3.37 1.50
CA GLU A 68 19.66 -3.79 0.18
C GLU A 68 18.52 -4.81 0.29
N LEU A 69 17.41 -4.58 -0.45
CA LEU A 69 16.21 -5.41 -0.38
C LEU A 69 16.49 -6.88 -0.73
N LYS A 70 17.39 -7.15 -1.68
CA LYS A 70 17.78 -8.52 -2.05
C LYS A 70 18.36 -9.31 -0.87
N SER A 71 19.02 -8.66 0.09
CA SER A 71 19.66 -9.29 1.24
C SER A 71 18.70 -9.69 2.37
N TYR A 72 17.44 -9.20 2.37
CA TYR A 72 16.43 -9.66 3.32
C TYR A 72 15.93 -11.06 2.96
N SER A 73 15.79 -11.96 3.92
CA SER A 73 14.92 -13.13 3.77
C SER A 73 13.46 -12.69 3.68
N LEU A 74 12.57 -13.54 3.14
CA LEU A 74 11.13 -13.23 3.10
C LEU A 74 10.55 -13.03 4.51
N LYS A 75 11.02 -13.81 5.49
CA LYS A 75 10.60 -13.68 6.89
C LYS A 75 11.04 -12.36 7.53
N GLU A 76 12.27 -11.91 7.24
CA GLU A 76 12.75 -10.59 7.70
C GLU A 76 11.98 -9.46 7.04
N LEU A 77 11.75 -9.54 5.71
CA LEU A 77 10.98 -8.52 4.99
C LEU A 77 9.54 -8.42 5.50
N ALA A 78 8.90 -9.56 5.77
CA ALA A 78 7.54 -9.60 6.33
C ALA A 78 7.42 -9.00 7.74
N LYS A 79 8.53 -8.77 8.44
CA LYS A 79 8.56 -8.01 9.71
C LYS A 79 8.80 -6.51 9.52
N LYS A 80 9.04 -6.07 8.29
CA LYS A 80 9.32 -4.66 7.95
C LYS A 80 8.21 -4.04 7.12
N LEU A 81 7.56 -4.84 6.28
CA LEU A 81 6.63 -4.38 5.28
C LEU A 81 5.44 -5.34 5.19
N SER A 82 4.23 -4.80 5.24
CA SER A 82 2.97 -5.50 5.01
C SER A 82 2.25 -4.96 3.79
N ILE A 83 1.43 -5.79 3.13
CA ILE A 83 0.78 -5.43 1.87
C ILE A 83 -0.66 -5.91 1.86
N VAL A 84 -1.57 -5.02 1.43
CA VAL A 84 -2.91 -5.36 0.94
C VAL A 84 -2.88 -5.26 -0.57
N TYR A 85 -3.12 -6.36 -1.26
CA TYR A 85 -3.25 -6.38 -2.72
C TYR A 85 -4.68 -6.00 -3.16
N GLN A 86 -4.84 -5.57 -4.40
CA GLN A 86 -6.15 -5.27 -4.99
C GLN A 86 -7.09 -6.47 -4.98
N ASN A 87 -6.58 -7.64 -5.34
CA ASN A 87 -7.32 -8.90 -5.36
C ASN A 87 -6.77 -9.83 -4.28
N ASN A 88 -7.48 -9.92 -3.18
CA ASN A 88 -7.17 -10.86 -2.12
C ASN A 88 -8.16 -12.02 -2.13
N ALA A 89 -7.65 -13.24 -2.07
CA ALA A 89 -8.51 -14.41 -1.87
C ALA A 89 -9.13 -14.36 -0.47
N THR A 90 -10.46 -14.41 -0.40
CA THR A 90 -11.19 -14.40 0.87
C THR A 90 -11.57 -15.84 1.22
N PRO A 91 -11.00 -16.41 2.29
CA PRO A 91 -11.43 -17.72 2.81
C PRO A 91 -12.88 -17.68 3.26
N GLN A 92 -13.64 -18.75 2.98
CA GLN A 92 -15.09 -18.73 3.22
C GLN A 92 -15.51 -19.14 4.64
N GLU A 93 -14.68 -19.88 5.38
CA GLU A 93 -15.08 -20.55 6.61
C GLU A 93 -14.25 -20.16 7.85
N ILE A 94 -13.53 -19.05 7.79
CA ILE A 94 -12.71 -18.59 8.93
C ILE A 94 -13.28 -17.33 9.55
N THR A 95 -13.05 -17.18 10.87
CA THR A 95 -13.44 -15.97 11.60
C THR A 95 -12.51 -14.79 11.26
N VAL A 96 -12.98 -13.57 11.49
CA VAL A 96 -12.16 -12.36 11.41
C VAL A 96 -10.91 -12.47 12.28
N PHE A 97 -11.06 -12.98 13.51
CA PHE A 97 -9.94 -13.19 14.43
C PHE A 97 -8.89 -14.15 13.85
N ASP A 98 -9.32 -15.27 13.27
CA ASP A 98 -8.40 -16.24 12.70
C ASP A 98 -7.71 -15.70 11.46
N MET A 99 -8.43 -14.99 10.60
CA MET A 99 -7.85 -14.35 9.43
C MET A 99 -6.77 -13.33 9.82
N VAL A 100 -7.05 -12.44 10.77
CA VAL A 100 -6.07 -11.47 11.27
C VAL A 100 -4.89 -12.16 11.95
N SER A 101 -5.10 -13.32 12.56
CA SER A 101 -4.04 -14.13 13.18
C SER A 101 -2.97 -14.59 12.20
N PHE A 102 -3.30 -14.82 10.93
CA PHE A 102 -2.30 -15.20 9.92
C PHE A 102 -1.20 -14.14 9.72
N ALA A 103 -1.49 -12.89 10.01
CA ALA A 103 -0.49 -11.82 9.97
C ALA A 103 0.67 -12.02 10.97
N ARG A 104 0.50 -12.87 11.99
CA ARG A 104 1.55 -13.18 12.97
C ARG A 104 2.47 -14.32 12.57
N LEU A 105 2.24 -14.98 11.43
CA LEU A 105 3.08 -16.08 10.92
C LEU A 105 4.59 -15.75 10.84
N PRO A 106 5.02 -14.54 10.45
CA PRO A 106 6.45 -14.19 10.42
C PRO A 106 7.15 -14.25 11.79
N TYR A 107 6.39 -14.19 12.89
CA TYR A 107 6.91 -14.21 14.27
C TYR A 107 6.91 -15.60 14.88
N GLN A 108 6.16 -16.54 14.26
CA GLN A 108 5.99 -17.88 14.82
C GLN A 108 7.06 -18.85 14.35
N ASN A 109 7.24 -19.91 15.17
CA ASN A 109 8.09 -21.03 14.79
C ASN A 109 7.24 -22.05 14.00
N ILE A 110 7.74 -22.51 12.86
CA ILE A 110 7.05 -23.41 11.93
C ILE A 110 6.61 -24.73 12.59
N PHE A 111 7.33 -25.16 13.63
CA PHE A 111 7.06 -26.43 14.33
C PHE A 111 6.03 -26.32 15.46
N PHE A 112 5.71 -25.12 15.94
CA PHE A 112 4.79 -24.93 17.09
C PHE A 112 3.83 -23.79 16.78
N TYR A 113 2.68 -24.13 16.15
CA TYR A 113 1.62 -23.16 15.83
C TYR A 113 0.80 -22.80 17.08
N LYS A 114 1.42 -22.15 18.05
CA LYS A 114 0.71 -21.63 19.23
C LYS A 114 0.84 -20.12 19.27
N LYS A 115 -0.31 -19.43 19.23
CA LYS A 115 -0.35 -17.97 19.39
C LYS A 115 0.23 -17.61 20.76
N THR A 116 1.19 -16.71 20.80
CA THR A 116 1.73 -16.17 22.04
C THR A 116 0.77 -15.13 22.63
N LYS A 117 1.01 -14.73 23.90
CA LYS A 117 0.25 -13.62 24.50
C LYS A 117 0.41 -12.33 23.70
N GLU A 118 1.63 -12.04 23.24
CA GLU A 118 1.94 -10.88 22.38
C GLU A 118 1.16 -10.94 21.06
N ASP A 119 1.07 -12.10 20.41
CA ASP A 119 0.29 -12.24 19.17
C ASP A 119 -1.18 -11.88 19.39
N ILE A 120 -1.77 -12.35 20.50
CA ILE A 120 -3.16 -12.05 20.85
C ILE A 120 -3.35 -10.55 21.14
N GLU A 121 -2.42 -9.91 21.81
CA GLU A 121 -2.43 -8.47 22.08
C GLU A 121 -2.37 -7.67 20.77
N LYS A 122 -1.46 -8.02 19.85
CA LYS A 122 -1.34 -7.35 18.53
C LYS A 122 -2.58 -7.55 17.67
N ILE A 123 -3.17 -8.76 17.65
CA ILE A 123 -4.41 -9.03 16.94
C ILE A 123 -5.57 -8.19 17.50
N ASN A 124 -5.76 -8.18 18.82
CA ASN A 124 -6.83 -7.40 19.44
C ASN A 124 -6.64 -5.89 19.25
N PHE A 125 -5.40 -5.39 19.32
CA PHE A 125 -5.07 -4.01 18.99
C PHE A 125 -5.50 -3.69 17.56
N ALA A 126 -5.10 -4.51 16.58
CA ALA A 126 -5.44 -4.31 15.18
C ALA A 126 -6.96 -4.30 14.93
N LEU A 127 -7.69 -5.23 15.56
CA LEU A 127 -9.15 -5.30 15.47
C LEU A 127 -9.82 -4.06 16.06
N LYS A 128 -9.29 -3.55 17.18
CA LYS A 128 -9.79 -2.32 17.81
C LYS A 128 -9.56 -1.10 16.91
N GLU A 129 -8.34 -0.93 16.41
CA GLU A 129 -7.96 0.22 15.55
C GLU A 129 -8.72 0.25 14.22
N THR A 130 -9.23 -0.89 13.77
CA THR A 130 -10.00 -0.99 12.52
C THR A 130 -11.51 -1.10 12.73
N ASP A 131 -12.01 -0.88 13.96
CA ASP A 131 -13.42 -0.99 14.36
C ASP A 131 -14.03 -2.39 14.06
N LEU A 132 -13.26 -3.46 14.29
CA LEU A 132 -13.66 -4.85 14.02
C LEU A 132 -13.82 -5.71 15.28
N ILE A 133 -13.65 -5.14 16.47
CA ILE A 133 -13.66 -5.92 17.71
C ILE A 133 -14.99 -6.69 17.91
N GLU A 134 -16.12 -6.07 17.56
CA GLU A 134 -17.44 -6.70 17.64
C GLU A 134 -17.64 -7.82 16.60
N TYR A 135 -16.86 -7.79 15.51
CA TYR A 135 -16.94 -8.76 14.42
C TYR A 135 -15.89 -9.87 14.54
N LYS A 136 -15.12 -9.93 15.63
CA LYS A 136 -13.98 -10.85 15.74
C LYS A 136 -14.34 -12.33 15.53
N ASN A 137 -15.55 -12.73 15.91
CA ASN A 137 -16.06 -14.10 15.78
C ASN A 137 -16.96 -14.30 14.54
N THR A 138 -17.20 -13.26 13.74
CA THR A 138 -17.98 -13.33 12.50
C THR A 138 -17.17 -14.01 11.42
N ILE A 139 -17.81 -14.83 10.60
CA ILE A 139 -17.18 -15.45 9.43
C ILE A 139 -16.89 -14.37 8.37
N VAL A 140 -15.69 -14.40 7.79
CA VAL A 140 -15.22 -13.34 6.89
C VAL A 140 -16.12 -13.18 5.66
N SER A 141 -16.70 -14.27 5.14
CA SER A 141 -17.61 -14.22 4.00
C SER A 141 -18.96 -13.54 4.27
N GLU A 142 -19.31 -13.31 5.55
CA GLU A 142 -20.54 -12.61 5.94
C GLU A 142 -20.36 -11.08 6.02
N LEU A 143 -19.13 -10.58 5.86
CA LEU A 143 -18.83 -9.17 5.98
C LEU A 143 -19.20 -8.38 4.71
N SER A 144 -19.60 -7.12 4.90
CA SER A 144 -19.67 -6.17 3.79
C SER A 144 -18.28 -5.89 3.19
N GLY A 145 -18.21 -5.44 1.93
CA GLY A 145 -16.94 -5.10 1.29
C GLY A 145 -16.08 -4.12 2.08
N GLY A 146 -16.71 -3.11 2.71
CA GLY A 146 -16.00 -2.13 3.54
C GLY A 146 -15.47 -2.74 4.85
N GLN A 147 -16.19 -3.68 5.47
CA GLN A 147 -15.73 -4.43 6.63
C GLN A 147 -14.59 -5.38 6.26
N LEU A 148 -14.70 -6.08 5.14
CA LEU A 148 -13.65 -6.95 4.61
C LEU A 148 -12.36 -6.16 4.33
N GLN A 149 -12.47 -4.97 3.75
CA GLN A 149 -11.30 -4.11 3.52
C GLN A 149 -10.63 -3.70 4.85
N ARG A 150 -11.42 -3.44 5.90
CA ARG A 150 -10.88 -3.20 7.24
C ARG A 150 -10.17 -4.41 7.82
N VAL A 151 -10.63 -5.64 7.52
CA VAL A 151 -9.93 -6.88 7.94
C VAL A 151 -8.54 -6.97 7.30
N TYR A 152 -8.40 -6.65 6.00
CA TYR A 152 -7.08 -6.62 5.35
C TYR A 152 -6.16 -5.56 5.97
N ILE A 153 -6.68 -4.39 6.31
CA ILE A 153 -5.90 -3.36 7.03
C ILE A 153 -5.53 -3.84 8.44
N ALA A 154 -6.46 -4.52 9.14
CA ALA A 154 -6.18 -5.12 10.45
C ALA A 154 -5.06 -6.16 10.37
N MET A 155 -5.01 -6.97 9.31
CA MET A 155 -3.89 -7.90 9.09
C MET A 155 -2.56 -7.15 8.99
N CYS A 156 -2.49 -6.06 8.22
CA CYS A 156 -1.27 -5.24 8.14
C CYS A 156 -0.86 -4.70 9.52
N LEU A 157 -1.81 -4.21 10.32
CA LEU A 157 -1.52 -3.72 11.67
C LEU A 157 -1.07 -4.84 12.62
N ALA A 158 -1.74 -5.99 12.58
CA ALA A 158 -1.37 -7.15 13.40
C ALA A 158 0.00 -7.71 13.03
N GLN A 159 0.43 -7.55 11.77
CA GLN A 159 1.78 -7.91 11.32
C GLN A 159 2.86 -7.03 11.96
N ASP A 160 2.51 -5.86 12.52
CA ASP A 160 3.39 -4.99 13.31
C ASP A 160 4.61 -4.51 12.53
N THR A 161 4.37 -3.95 11.36
CA THR A 161 5.39 -3.45 10.43
C THR A 161 5.42 -1.92 10.41
N GLU A 162 6.58 -1.34 10.09
CA GLU A 162 6.72 0.12 9.93
C GLU A 162 6.18 0.65 8.60
N ILE A 163 6.04 -0.23 7.60
CA ILE A 163 5.59 0.11 6.26
C ILE A 163 4.36 -0.70 5.90
N ILE A 164 3.33 -0.02 5.42
CA ILE A 164 2.12 -0.63 4.87
C ILE A 164 1.98 -0.20 3.41
N ILE A 165 1.81 -1.17 2.51
CA ILE A 165 1.47 -0.92 1.11
C ILE A 165 0.00 -1.30 0.89
N LEU A 166 -0.77 -0.39 0.29
CA LEU A 166 -2.18 -0.57 -0.02
C LEU A 166 -2.38 -0.42 -1.54
N ASP A 167 -2.61 -1.53 -2.22
CA ASP A 167 -2.85 -1.53 -3.67
C ASP A 167 -4.35 -1.37 -3.93
N GLU A 168 -4.78 -0.15 -4.28
CA GLU A 168 -6.17 0.24 -4.54
C GLU A 168 -7.14 -0.06 -3.38
N PRO A 169 -6.90 0.44 -2.17
CA PRO A 169 -7.66 0.05 -0.97
C PRO A 169 -9.13 0.49 -1.00
N THR A 170 -9.52 1.33 -1.94
CA THR A 170 -10.89 1.85 -2.10
C THR A 170 -11.62 1.29 -3.32
N ALA A 171 -10.99 0.38 -4.09
CA ALA A 171 -11.61 -0.23 -5.25
C ALA A 171 -12.87 -1.02 -4.87
N PHE A 172 -13.88 -0.94 -5.73
CA PHE A 172 -15.17 -1.65 -5.57
C PHE A 172 -15.98 -1.29 -4.33
N LEU A 173 -15.65 -0.19 -3.62
CA LEU A 173 -16.39 0.29 -2.46
C LEU A 173 -17.26 1.51 -2.83
N ASP A 174 -18.41 1.63 -2.18
CA ASP A 174 -19.23 2.83 -2.26
C ASP A 174 -18.50 4.05 -1.67
N ILE A 175 -18.85 5.26 -2.12
CA ILE A 175 -18.22 6.53 -1.73
C ILE A 175 -18.14 6.69 -0.20
N LYS A 176 -19.18 6.27 0.54
CA LYS A 176 -19.22 6.31 2.01
C LYS A 176 -18.09 5.45 2.60
N TYR A 177 -17.93 4.22 2.10
CA TYR A 177 -16.92 3.29 2.59
C TYR A 177 -15.51 3.71 2.14
N GLN A 178 -15.36 4.22 0.90
CA GLN A 178 -14.08 4.78 0.44
C GLN A 178 -13.58 5.88 1.40
N LYS A 179 -14.43 6.87 1.72
CA LYS A 179 -14.10 7.93 2.68
C LYS A 179 -13.74 7.39 4.06
N SER A 180 -14.46 6.35 4.51
CA SER A 180 -14.21 5.72 5.80
C SER A 180 -12.83 5.04 5.85
N ILE A 181 -12.46 4.29 4.80
CA ILE A 181 -11.14 3.65 4.68
C ILE A 181 -10.04 4.70 4.60
N MET A 182 -10.19 5.75 3.80
CA MET A 182 -9.17 6.79 3.67
C MET A 182 -8.95 7.55 4.98
N LYS A 183 -10.03 7.84 5.74
CA LYS A 183 -9.91 8.43 7.08
C LYS A 183 -9.19 7.49 8.05
N LEU A 184 -9.49 6.19 8.02
CA LEU A 184 -8.81 5.18 8.82
C LEU A 184 -7.31 5.17 8.50
N VAL A 185 -6.93 5.10 7.22
CA VAL A 185 -5.53 5.11 6.76
C VAL A 185 -4.80 6.38 7.25
N LYS A 186 -5.42 7.57 7.11
CA LYS A 186 -4.81 8.83 7.57
C LYS A 186 -4.64 8.85 9.09
N ARG A 187 -5.63 8.39 9.85
CA ARG A 187 -5.56 8.28 11.31
C ARG A 187 -4.42 7.35 11.75
N LEU A 188 -4.34 6.16 11.15
CA LEU A 188 -3.27 5.19 11.46
C LEU A 188 -1.86 5.76 11.18
N ASN A 189 -1.69 6.50 10.07
CA ASN A 189 -0.43 7.17 9.80
C ASN A 189 -0.10 8.21 10.88
N GLN A 190 -1.07 9.05 11.25
CA GLN A 190 -0.85 10.15 12.22
C GLN A 190 -0.60 9.65 13.64
N GLU A 191 -1.39 8.67 14.10
CA GLU A 191 -1.32 8.17 15.49
C GLU A 191 -0.19 7.15 15.70
N LEU A 192 0.09 6.32 14.70
CA LEU A 192 1.09 5.24 14.80
C LEU A 192 2.40 5.54 14.05
N HIS A 193 2.49 6.70 13.40
CA HIS A 193 3.65 7.12 12.60
C HIS A 193 4.07 6.11 11.52
N LEU A 194 3.10 5.37 10.97
CA LEU A 194 3.33 4.39 9.92
C LEU A 194 3.70 5.07 8.61
N THR A 195 4.65 4.48 7.89
CA THR A 195 4.87 4.85 6.48
C THR A 195 3.85 4.11 5.63
N ILE A 196 3.09 4.83 4.82
CA ILE A 196 2.05 4.22 3.99
C ILE A 196 2.32 4.53 2.53
N ILE A 197 2.33 3.50 1.70
CA ILE A 197 2.41 3.61 0.25
C ILE A 197 1.06 3.17 -0.30
N MET A 198 0.41 4.02 -1.09
CA MET A 198 -0.90 3.69 -1.67
C MET A 198 -0.85 3.76 -3.19
N VAL A 199 -1.63 2.91 -3.84
CA VAL A 199 -2.06 3.12 -5.24
C VAL A 199 -3.49 3.61 -5.20
N LEU A 200 -3.76 4.74 -5.82
CA LEU A 200 -5.11 5.28 -5.97
C LEU A 200 -5.38 5.64 -7.43
N HIS A 201 -6.66 5.61 -7.82
CA HIS A 201 -7.12 6.11 -9.12
C HIS A 201 -7.76 7.50 -9.02
N ASP A 202 -8.40 7.81 -7.89
CA ASP A 202 -9.02 9.10 -7.63
C ASP A 202 -7.97 10.13 -7.22
N ILE A 203 -7.77 11.11 -8.09
CA ILE A 203 -6.78 12.18 -7.92
C ILE A 203 -7.14 13.04 -6.71
N ASN A 204 -8.43 13.35 -6.49
CA ASN A 204 -8.87 14.15 -5.36
C ASN A 204 -8.66 13.44 -4.03
N GLN A 205 -8.87 12.10 -3.98
CA GLN A 205 -8.51 11.31 -2.80
C GLN A 205 -6.99 11.34 -2.56
N ALA A 206 -6.19 11.19 -3.62
CA ALA A 206 -4.74 11.23 -3.51
C ALA A 206 -4.25 12.57 -2.94
N ILE A 207 -4.75 13.69 -3.46
CA ILE A 207 -4.39 15.03 -2.97
C ILE A 207 -4.84 15.24 -1.52
N THR A 208 -6.05 14.76 -1.17
CA THR A 208 -6.63 14.99 0.16
C THR A 208 -5.94 14.19 1.27
N TYR A 209 -5.53 12.96 0.98
CA TYR A 209 -5.08 12.03 2.01
C TYR A 209 -3.59 11.75 2.01
N SER A 210 -2.85 12.18 0.99
CA SER A 210 -1.40 11.93 0.92
C SER A 210 -0.57 13.13 1.35
N ASP A 211 0.64 12.86 1.80
CA ASP A 211 1.65 13.87 2.06
C ASP A 211 2.50 14.09 0.79
N ASN A 212 2.82 13.01 0.07
CA ASN A 212 3.54 13.03 -1.20
C ASN A 212 2.81 12.24 -2.29
N ILE A 213 3.05 12.63 -3.54
CA ILE A 213 2.57 11.91 -4.72
C ILE A 213 3.74 11.60 -5.64
N VAL A 214 3.75 10.36 -6.13
CA VAL A 214 4.64 9.89 -7.19
C VAL A 214 3.79 9.61 -8.42
N ALA A 215 3.91 10.46 -9.42
CA ALA A 215 3.20 10.31 -10.68
C ALA A 215 4.07 9.53 -11.68
N LEU A 216 3.54 8.38 -12.13
CA LEU A 216 4.19 7.51 -13.10
C LEU A 216 3.51 7.62 -14.47
N LEU A 217 4.32 7.71 -15.51
CA LEU A 217 3.90 7.63 -16.90
C LEU A 217 4.90 6.75 -17.66
N ASP A 218 4.41 5.69 -18.30
CA ASP A 218 5.20 4.78 -19.15
C ASP A 218 6.51 4.28 -18.51
N GLY A 219 6.45 3.98 -17.20
CA GLY A 219 7.60 3.48 -16.43
C GLY A 219 8.57 4.55 -15.92
N GLU A 220 8.29 5.82 -16.15
CA GLU A 220 9.08 6.95 -15.66
C GLU A 220 8.34 7.70 -14.55
N ILE A 221 9.09 8.26 -13.59
CA ILE A 221 8.56 9.19 -12.60
C ILE A 221 8.62 10.58 -13.19
N ILE A 222 7.46 11.16 -13.49
CA ILE A 222 7.35 12.52 -14.03
C ILE A 222 7.12 13.57 -12.93
N LYS A 223 6.67 13.15 -11.74
CA LYS A 223 6.52 14.01 -10.57
C LYS A 223 6.74 13.17 -9.30
N ASN A 224 7.50 13.70 -8.36
CA ASN A 224 7.64 13.16 -7.00
C ASN A 224 7.72 14.35 -6.04
N ASP A 225 6.60 14.76 -5.47
CA ASP A 225 6.52 16.00 -4.69
C ASP A 225 5.30 15.96 -3.73
N LYS A 226 5.12 17.01 -2.95
CA LYS A 226 3.97 17.20 -2.06
C LYS A 226 2.64 17.06 -2.82
N ALA A 227 1.63 16.50 -2.18
CA ALA A 227 0.36 16.17 -2.83
C ALA A 227 -0.29 17.36 -3.57
N HIS A 228 -0.27 18.55 -2.97
CA HIS A 228 -0.84 19.75 -3.59
C HIS A 228 -0.12 20.21 -4.87
N SER A 229 1.13 19.83 -5.09
CA SER A 229 1.86 20.16 -6.31
C SER A 229 1.37 19.41 -7.55
N LEU A 230 0.45 18.44 -7.38
CA LEU A 230 -0.22 17.74 -8.48
C LEU A 230 -1.36 18.54 -9.11
N LEU A 231 -1.82 19.62 -8.48
CA LEU A 231 -2.85 20.53 -9.02
C LEU A 231 -2.28 21.35 -10.19
N ASP A 232 -1.98 20.67 -11.27
CA ASP A 232 -1.40 21.17 -12.52
C ASP A 232 -2.12 20.47 -13.69
N GLU A 233 -2.94 21.23 -14.42
CA GLU A 233 -3.78 20.68 -15.50
C GLU A 233 -2.94 20.08 -16.63
N GLU A 234 -1.83 20.72 -17.02
CA GLU A 234 -0.96 20.22 -18.08
C GLU A 234 -0.34 18.88 -17.69
N LEU A 235 0.15 18.78 -16.45
CA LEU A 235 0.71 17.55 -15.90
C LEU A 235 -0.34 16.44 -15.86
N LEU A 236 -1.54 16.72 -15.36
CA LEU A 236 -2.62 15.73 -15.24
C LEU A 236 -3.12 15.28 -16.62
N ASN A 237 -3.26 16.20 -17.57
CA ASN A 237 -3.63 15.88 -18.94
C ASN A 237 -2.60 14.96 -19.60
N LYS A 238 -1.31 15.21 -19.35
CA LYS A 238 -0.21 14.34 -19.83
C LYS A 238 -0.28 12.95 -19.19
N ILE A 239 -0.54 12.85 -17.86
CA ILE A 239 -0.59 11.58 -17.14
C ILE A 239 -1.76 10.71 -17.61
N TYR A 240 -2.95 11.32 -17.75
CA TYR A 240 -4.19 10.58 -17.97
C TYR A 240 -4.68 10.58 -19.41
N ASP A 241 -4.02 11.37 -20.30
CA ASP A 241 -4.38 11.49 -21.72
C ASP A 241 -5.85 11.88 -21.91
N THR A 242 -6.32 12.83 -21.12
CA THR A 242 -7.69 13.31 -21.11
C THR A 242 -7.73 14.76 -20.64
N ALA A 243 -8.74 15.52 -21.06
CA ALA A 243 -8.89 16.89 -20.62
C ALA A 243 -9.37 16.91 -19.16
N ILE A 244 -8.49 17.32 -18.26
CA ILE A 244 -8.76 17.51 -16.83
C ILE A 244 -8.73 19.01 -16.54
N LYS A 245 -9.70 19.50 -15.79
CA LYS A 245 -9.74 20.87 -15.28
C LYS A 245 -9.63 20.88 -13.77
N ILE A 246 -9.09 21.97 -13.26
CA ILE A 246 -8.97 22.23 -11.83
C ILE A 246 -9.83 23.45 -11.49
N GLU A 247 -10.82 23.27 -10.64
CA GLU A 247 -11.67 24.34 -10.11
C GLU A 247 -11.72 24.26 -8.58
N ASP A 248 -11.55 25.38 -7.90
CA ASP A 248 -11.55 25.49 -6.43
C ASP A 248 -10.61 24.48 -5.73
N GLY A 249 -9.43 24.23 -6.31
CA GLY A 249 -8.45 23.29 -5.77
C GLY A 249 -8.88 21.81 -5.87
N LYS A 250 -9.84 21.48 -6.72
CA LYS A 250 -10.29 20.13 -7.02
C LYS A 250 -10.12 19.81 -8.49
N VAL A 251 -9.77 18.58 -8.76
CA VAL A 251 -9.71 18.06 -10.12
C VAL A 251 -11.10 17.66 -10.58
N ILE A 252 -11.49 18.16 -11.75
CA ILE A 252 -12.73 17.81 -12.45
C ILE A 252 -12.30 17.10 -13.74
N SER A 253 -12.68 15.83 -13.90
CA SER A 253 -12.51 15.07 -15.14
C SER A 253 -13.77 15.11 -15.98
N TRP A 254 -13.65 15.20 -17.30
CA TRP A 254 -14.73 15.13 -18.27
C TRP A 254 -14.55 13.98 -19.22
#